data_8f7faf0b5e6e8ca61bf0c33554868bb8
#
_entry.id   8f7faf0b5e6e8ca61bf0c33554868bb8
#
_cell.length_a   1.000
_cell.length_b   1.000
_cell.length_c   1.000
_cell.angle_alpha   90.00
_cell.angle_beta   90.00
_cell.angle_gamma   90.00
#
_symmetry.space_group_name_H-M   'P 1'
#
loop_
_entity.id
_entity.type
_entity.pdbx_description
1 polymer ?
#
loop_
_entity_poly.entity_id
_entity_poly.type
_entity_poly.pdbx_seq_one_letter_code
_entity_poly.pdbx_strand_id
1 'polypeptide(L)'
;MALPNWFIDEMAHAGSEHLDPGHVSGYDHKSATDPTEDLDVLRKLGLNETHTLVDLGAGTGTFSLAAAPFCRSVIAVDVSPQMLTQLEHKREEEGIANVESVQGGFLSYTHEGEPVDFVYSRHALHHLPDFWKVVALDRIAAMLKSGGVLFLRDLVYSFEPAEIERIIESWLAGASKNPELGWTRKELETHVCEEYSTFSWLLEPMLQRCGFTITDTEHRGSIYSAYTCVKN
;
A
#
# COMPACT_ATOMS: atom_id res chain seq x y z
N MET A 1 6.49 24.16 -4.45
CA MET A 1 6.14 25.08 -3.34
C MET A 1 6.38 24.36 -2.03
N ALA A 2 6.91 25.00 -0.97
CA ALA A 2 7.00 24.34 0.33
C ALA A 2 5.58 24.05 0.86
N LEU A 3 5.37 22.85 1.42
CA LEU A 3 4.10 22.48 2.03
C LEU A 3 3.82 23.36 3.25
N PRO A 4 2.55 23.68 3.56
CA PRO A 4 2.20 24.45 4.77
C PRO A 4 2.62 23.70 6.05
N ASN A 5 2.90 24.43 7.13
CA ASN A 5 3.33 23.86 8.41
C ASN A 5 2.29 22.89 9.07
N TRP A 6 1.05 22.92 8.62
CA TRP A 6 -0.01 22.00 9.09
C TRP A 6 -0.12 20.75 8.23
N PHE A 7 0.64 20.64 7.14
CA PHE A 7 0.64 19.46 6.28
C PHE A 7 1.49 18.36 6.93
N ILE A 8 0.98 17.13 6.94
CA ILE A 8 1.67 15.99 7.53
C ILE A 8 2.94 15.66 6.73
N ASP A 9 4.00 15.31 7.44
CA ASP A 9 5.21 14.77 6.85
C ASP A 9 5.04 13.24 6.74
N GLU A 10 4.76 12.74 5.54
CA GLU A 10 4.54 11.30 5.30
C GLU A 10 5.77 10.47 5.66
N MET A 11 6.99 10.98 5.43
CA MET A 11 8.21 10.26 5.76
C MET A 11 8.36 10.07 7.29
N ALA A 12 7.96 11.04 8.08
CA ALA A 12 7.98 10.94 9.54
C ALA A 12 7.02 9.87 10.09
N HIS A 13 6.04 9.46 9.28
CA HIS A 13 5.04 8.43 9.62
C HIS A 13 5.27 7.09 8.93
N ALA A 14 6.32 6.97 8.12
CA ALA A 14 6.59 5.74 7.36
C ALA A 14 7.06 4.52 8.20
N GLY A 15 7.25 4.71 9.52
CA GLY A 15 7.88 3.70 10.38
C GLY A 15 9.42 3.72 10.27
N SER A 16 10.10 3.60 11.42
CA SER A 16 11.56 3.64 11.46
C SER A 16 12.23 2.49 10.72
N GLU A 17 11.56 1.33 10.66
CA GLU A 17 12.02 0.12 9.96
C GLU A 17 12.11 0.31 8.44
N HIS A 18 11.31 1.18 7.87
CA HIS A 18 11.34 1.49 6.43
C HIS A 18 12.42 2.51 6.05
N LEU A 19 13.00 3.20 7.05
CA LEU A 19 14.01 4.24 6.85
C LEU A 19 15.43 3.78 7.21
N ASP A 20 15.58 2.70 7.98
CA ASP A 20 16.89 2.17 8.39
C ASP A 20 17.43 1.17 7.35
N PRO A 21 18.62 1.43 6.76
CA PRO A 21 19.20 0.55 5.73
C PRO A 21 19.43 -0.90 6.18
N GLY A 22 19.69 -1.11 7.48
CA GLY A 22 19.90 -2.44 8.04
C GLY A 22 18.61 -3.25 8.08
N HIS A 23 17.49 -2.62 8.41
CA HIS A 23 16.16 -3.24 8.38
C HIS A 23 15.68 -3.49 6.94
N VAL A 24 15.88 -2.51 6.05
CA VAL A 24 15.44 -2.60 4.64
C VAL A 24 16.13 -3.76 3.91
N SER A 25 17.40 -4.06 4.19
CA SER A 25 18.11 -5.18 3.55
C SER A 25 17.49 -6.55 3.86
N GLY A 26 16.82 -6.73 4.98
CA GLY A 26 16.12 -7.96 5.39
C GLY A 26 14.60 -7.93 5.17
N TYR A 27 14.07 -6.82 4.69
CA TYR A 27 12.63 -6.56 4.64
C TYR A 27 11.84 -7.60 3.85
N ASP A 28 12.29 -7.95 2.65
CA ASP A 28 11.60 -8.91 1.79
C ASP A 28 11.50 -10.29 2.42
N HIS A 29 12.57 -10.72 3.10
CA HIS A 29 12.58 -12.00 3.79
C HIS A 29 11.63 -12.00 5.00
N LYS A 30 11.61 -10.90 5.74
CA LYS A 30 10.76 -10.72 6.91
C LYS A 30 9.28 -10.58 6.54
N SER A 31 8.98 -9.77 5.53
CA SER A 31 7.59 -9.52 5.08
C SER A 31 7.01 -10.73 4.37
N ALA A 32 7.86 -11.57 3.76
CA ALA A 32 7.47 -12.75 2.98
C ALA A 32 6.31 -12.47 2.01
N THR A 33 6.29 -11.26 1.43
CA THR A 33 5.20 -10.80 0.57
C THR A 33 5.22 -11.57 -0.75
N ASP A 34 4.17 -12.35 -0.99
CA ASP A 34 3.89 -12.96 -2.30
C ASP A 34 2.94 -12.02 -3.09
N PRO A 35 3.38 -11.48 -4.24
CA PRO A 35 2.55 -10.60 -5.06
C PRO A 35 1.57 -11.35 -5.97
N THR A 36 1.68 -12.67 -6.08
CA THR A 36 1.00 -13.50 -7.10
C THR A 36 -0.51 -13.36 -7.01
N GLU A 37 -1.06 -13.43 -5.81
CA GLU A 37 -2.51 -13.36 -5.61
C GLU A 37 -3.10 -12.02 -6.05
N ASP A 38 -2.48 -10.92 -5.61
CA ASP A 38 -2.93 -9.56 -5.94
C ASP A 38 -2.77 -9.29 -7.44
N LEU A 39 -1.68 -9.76 -8.03
CA LEU A 39 -1.45 -9.68 -9.48
C LEU A 39 -2.49 -10.46 -10.28
N ASP A 40 -2.85 -11.66 -9.83
CA ASP A 40 -3.90 -12.47 -10.47
C ASP A 40 -5.27 -11.78 -10.40
N VAL A 41 -5.58 -11.08 -9.30
CA VAL A 41 -6.79 -10.26 -9.22
C VAL A 41 -6.76 -9.15 -10.26
N LEU A 42 -5.68 -8.36 -10.33
CA LEU A 42 -5.57 -7.25 -11.29
C LEU A 42 -5.63 -7.74 -12.76
N ARG A 43 -5.02 -8.88 -13.06
CA ARG A 43 -5.10 -9.50 -14.40
C ARG A 43 -6.53 -9.93 -14.74
N LYS A 44 -7.28 -10.50 -13.81
CA LYS A 44 -8.71 -10.82 -13.99
C LYS A 44 -9.56 -9.57 -14.20
N LEU A 45 -9.15 -8.41 -13.64
CA LEU A 45 -9.77 -7.11 -13.85
C LEU A 45 -9.33 -6.44 -15.16
N GLY A 46 -8.48 -7.09 -15.95
CA GLY A 46 -8.09 -6.66 -17.28
C GLY A 46 -6.73 -5.98 -17.39
N LEU A 47 -5.90 -6.00 -16.32
CA LEU A 47 -4.53 -5.50 -16.41
C LEU A 47 -3.77 -6.19 -17.54
N ASN A 48 -3.17 -5.40 -18.44
CA ASN A 48 -2.45 -5.88 -19.62
C ASN A 48 -1.38 -4.89 -20.08
N GLU A 49 -0.59 -5.28 -21.10
CA GLU A 49 0.57 -4.54 -21.63
C GLU A 49 0.25 -3.17 -22.27
N THR A 50 -1.00 -2.74 -22.33
CA THR A 50 -1.37 -1.40 -22.78
C THR A 50 -1.60 -0.44 -21.60
N HIS A 51 -1.67 -0.94 -20.38
CA HIS A 51 -2.05 -0.19 -19.19
C HIS A 51 -0.84 0.36 -18.42
N THR A 52 -1.05 1.52 -17.80
CA THR A 52 -0.16 2.10 -16.81
C THR A 52 -0.68 1.80 -15.40
N LEU A 53 0.20 1.32 -14.53
CA LEU A 53 -0.06 1.04 -13.13
C LEU A 53 0.78 1.95 -12.24
N VAL A 54 0.19 2.52 -11.21
CA VAL A 54 0.91 3.19 -10.11
C VAL A 54 0.84 2.31 -8.87
N ASP A 55 1.99 2.01 -8.28
CA ASP A 55 2.12 1.28 -7.01
C ASP A 55 2.50 2.29 -5.91
N LEU A 56 1.55 2.58 -5.01
CA LEU A 56 1.72 3.55 -3.91
C LEU A 56 2.11 2.84 -2.61
N GLY A 57 3.26 3.17 -2.07
CA GLY A 57 3.91 2.45 -0.99
C GLY A 57 4.59 1.19 -1.53
N ALA A 58 5.32 1.35 -2.64
CA ALA A 58 5.92 0.23 -3.39
C ALA A 58 6.99 -0.54 -2.62
N GLY A 59 7.55 0.06 -1.56
CA GLY A 59 8.62 -0.53 -0.76
C GLY A 59 9.81 -0.92 -1.63
N THR A 60 10.29 -2.13 -1.45
CA THR A 60 11.41 -2.71 -2.23
C THR A 60 11.01 -3.18 -3.64
N GLY A 61 9.78 -2.88 -4.09
CA GLY A 61 9.31 -3.14 -5.44
C GLY A 61 8.85 -4.56 -5.73
N THR A 62 8.63 -5.41 -4.72
CA THR A 62 8.24 -6.81 -4.92
C THR A 62 7.01 -6.94 -5.83
N PHE A 63 5.97 -6.12 -5.63
CA PHE A 63 4.80 -6.13 -6.50
C PHE A 63 5.08 -5.43 -7.84
N SER A 64 5.70 -4.25 -7.82
CA SER A 64 6.01 -3.47 -9.02
C SER A 64 6.79 -4.26 -10.06
N LEU A 65 7.84 -4.99 -9.63
CA LEU A 65 8.67 -5.81 -10.51
C LEU A 65 7.90 -7.02 -11.05
N ALA A 66 7.09 -7.68 -10.20
CA ALA A 66 6.25 -8.79 -10.63
C ALA A 66 5.14 -8.36 -11.61
N ALA A 67 4.63 -7.15 -11.51
CA ALA A 67 3.62 -6.59 -12.40
C ALA A 67 4.18 -6.11 -13.75
N ALA A 68 5.46 -5.76 -13.80
CA ALA A 68 6.11 -5.20 -14.99
C ALA A 68 5.89 -5.98 -16.29
N PRO A 69 5.97 -7.33 -16.33
CA PRO A 69 5.73 -8.10 -17.55
C PRO A 69 4.31 -7.99 -18.11
N PHE A 70 3.36 -7.50 -17.30
CA PHE A 70 1.94 -7.41 -17.65
C PHE A 70 1.45 -5.99 -17.87
N CYS A 71 2.35 -5.00 -17.82
CA CYS A 71 2.02 -3.59 -17.95
C CYS A 71 2.82 -2.92 -19.07
N ARG A 72 2.27 -1.84 -19.65
CA ARG A 72 3.05 -0.93 -20.47
C ARG A 72 4.12 -0.23 -19.63
N SER A 73 3.75 0.23 -18.46
CA SER A 73 4.64 0.88 -17.50
C SER A 73 4.10 0.72 -16.06
N VAL A 74 5.01 0.62 -15.12
CA VAL A 74 4.74 0.66 -13.69
C VAL A 74 5.46 1.87 -13.10
N ILE A 75 4.76 2.67 -12.31
CA ILE A 75 5.34 3.77 -11.55
C ILE A 75 5.30 3.36 -10.09
N ALA A 76 6.46 3.03 -9.54
CA ALA A 76 6.65 2.60 -8.15
C ALA A 76 6.96 3.81 -7.27
N VAL A 77 6.04 4.15 -6.38
CA VAL A 77 6.13 5.34 -5.53
C VAL A 77 6.32 4.93 -4.09
N ASP A 78 7.38 5.41 -3.44
CA ASP A 78 7.60 5.21 -2.01
C ASP A 78 8.25 6.44 -1.36
N VAL A 79 7.93 6.70 -0.10
CA VAL A 79 8.53 7.82 0.65
C VAL A 79 9.97 7.54 1.06
N SER A 80 10.34 6.27 1.23
CA SER A 80 11.65 5.82 1.68
C SER A 80 12.67 5.72 0.54
N PRO A 81 13.71 6.56 0.53
CA PRO A 81 14.78 6.45 -0.45
C PRO A 81 15.56 5.13 -0.30
N GLN A 82 15.60 4.52 0.89
CA GLN A 82 16.25 3.25 1.13
C GLN A 82 15.49 2.10 0.45
N MET A 83 14.16 2.09 0.56
CA MET A 83 13.30 1.14 -0.15
C MET A 83 13.47 1.26 -1.66
N LEU A 84 13.42 2.48 -2.19
CA LEU A 84 13.61 2.73 -3.62
C LEU A 84 15.01 2.32 -4.11
N THR A 85 16.05 2.46 -3.29
CA THR A 85 17.40 1.98 -3.62
C THR A 85 17.42 0.46 -3.83
N GLN A 86 16.72 -0.30 -2.97
CA GLN A 86 16.60 -1.75 -3.12
C GLN A 86 15.76 -2.13 -4.36
N LEU A 87 14.69 -1.40 -4.63
CA LEU A 87 13.89 -1.59 -5.84
C LEU A 87 14.74 -1.39 -7.09
N GLU A 88 15.50 -0.31 -7.19
CA GLU A 88 16.36 -0.01 -8.33
C GLU A 88 17.41 -1.12 -8.54
N HIS A 89 18.04 -1.59 -7.46
CA HIS A 89 19.02 -2.67 -7.53
C HIS A 89 18.39 -3.95 -8.12
N LYS A 90 17.23 -4.39 -7.61
CA LYS A 90 16.52 -5.54 -8.15
C LYS A 90 16.10 -5.33 -9.61
N ARG A 91 15.57 -4.16 -9.93
CA ARG A 91 15.17 -3.78 -11.29
C ARG A 91 16.32 -3.93 -12.29
N GLU A 92 17.52 -3.46 -11.89
CA GLU A 92 18.74 -3.57 -12.72
C GLU A 92 19.21 -5.03 -12.86
N GLU A 93 19.23 -5.80 -11.76
CA GLU A 93 19.60 -7.21 -11.78
C GLU A 93 18.70 -8.06 -12.67
N GLU A 94 17.39 -7.77 -12.66
CA GLU A 94 16.38 -8.47 -13.46
C GLU A 94 16.26 -7.91 -14.89
N GLY A 95 16.92 -6.80 -15.20
CA GLY A 95 16.88 -6.17 -16.52
C GLY A 95 15.50 -5.59 -16.90
N ILE A 96 14.72 -5.16 -15.91
CA ILE A 96 13.39 -4.61 -16.11
C ILE A 96 13.48 -3.14 -16.52
N ALA A 97 12.91 -2.78 -17.68
CA ALA A 97 13.04 -1.46 -18.28
C ALA A 97 11.80 -0.56 -18.11
N ASN A 98 10.64 -1.13 -17.81
CA ASN A 98 9.35 -0.43 -17.77
C ASN A 98 8.82 -0.16 -16.35
N VAL A 99 9.71 -0.17 -15.35
CA VAL A 99 9.43 0.28 -13.99
C VAL A 99 10.20 1.56 -13.74
N GLU A 100 9.51 2.60 -13.31
CA GLU A 100 10.07 3.89 -12.86
C GLU A 100 9.88 4.00 -11.36
N SER A 101 10.94 4.30 -10.61
CA SER A 101 10.86 4.59 -9.18
C SER A 101 10.76 6.10 -8.93
N VAL A 102 9.85 6.50 -8.05
CA VAL A 102 9.60 7.89 -7.72
C VAL A 102 9.54 8.07 -6.21
N GLN A 103 10.36 8.95 -5.66
CA GLN A 103 10.26 9.29 -4.25
C GLN A 103 9.03 10.18 -3.99
N GLY A 104 8.11 9.70 -3.18
CA GLY A 104 6.88 10.38 -2.81
C GLY A 104 5.95 9.45 -2.05
N GLY A 105 4.80 9.95 -1.63
CA GLY A 105 3.78 9.19 -0.94
C GLY A 105 2.39 9.54 -1.45
N PHE A 106 1.37 9.11 -0.73
CA PHE A 106 -0.04 9.36 -1.08
C PHE A 106 -0.39 10.84 -1.22
N LEU A 107 0.28 11.70 -0.45
CA LEU A 107 0.00 13.13 -0.37
C LEU A 107 1.00 13.99 -1.15
N SER A 108 2.22 13.51 -1.33
CA SER A 108 3.33 14.25 -1.95
C SER A 108 3.53 13.88 -3.43
N TYR A 109 3.24 12.63 -3.84
CA TYR A 109 3.29 12.26 -5.25
C TYR A 109 2.19 12.96 -6.06
N THR A 110 2.56 13.52 -7.20
CA THR A 110 1.62 14.06 -8.18
C THR A 110 1.88 13.37 -9.51
N HIS A 111 0.88 12.66 -10.01
CA HIS A 111 0.97 12.04 -11.33
C HIS A 111 0.95 13.11 -12.42
N GLU A 112 1.96 13.10 -13.27
CA GLU A 112 2.04 13.97 -14.44
C GLU A 112 1.77 13.16 -15.71
N GLY A 113 0.96 13.68 -16.61
CA GLY A 113 0.61 13.02 -17.86
C GLY A 113 -0.82 12.52 -17.93
N GLU A 114 -1.04 11.50 -18.77
CA GLU A 114 -2.38 10.90 -18.95
C GLU A 114 -2.82 10.13 -17.71
N PRO A 115 -4.10 10.19 -17.34
CA PRO A 115 -4.61 9.42 -16.21
C PRO A 115 -4.31 7.92 -16.36
N VAL A 116 -4.04 7.25 -15.24
CA VAL A 116 -3.61 5.85 -15.20
C VAL A 116 -4.80 4.89 -15.19
N ASP A 117 -4.54 3.65 -15.58
CA ASP A 117 -5.55 2.59 -15.65
C ASP A 117 -5.75 1.90 -14.29
N PHE A 118 -4.65 1.70 -13.56
CA PHE A 118 -4.64 0.99 -12.27
C PHE A 118 -3.81 1.75 -11.24
N VAL A 119 -4.31 1.74 -10.00
CA VAL A 119 -3.53 2.07 -8.80
C VAL A 119 -3.58 0.87 -7.86
N TYR A 120 -2.43 0.48 -7.37
CA TYR A 120 -2.25 -0.56 -6.37
C TYR A 120 -1.65 0.04 -5.10
N SER A 121 -2.05 -0.46 -3.96
CA SER A 121 -1.39 -0.18 -2.69
C SER A 121 -1.59 -1.33 -1.72
N ARG A 122 -0.52 -1.70 -1.02
CA ARG A 122 -0.56 -2.78 -0.03
C ARG A 122 0.22 -2.39 1.22
N HIS A 123 -0.46 -2.48 2.37
CA HIS A 123 0.11 -2.26 3.71
C HIS A 123 0.89 -0.92 3.82
N ALA A 124 0.27 0.15 3.32
CA ALA A 124 0.88 1.48 3.30
C ALA A 124 -0.07 2.62 3.71
N LEU A 125 -1.37 2.52 3.40
CA LEU A 125 -2.32 3.59 3.69
C LEU A 125 -2.56 3.77 5.21
N HIS A 126 -2.36 2.71 6.01
CA HIS A 126 -2.50 2.76 7.47
C HIS A 126 -1.47 3.67 8.15
N HIS A 127 -0.40 4.06 7.48
CA HIS A 127 0.52 5.08 8.00
C HIS A 127 -0.07 6.49 8.05
N LEU A 128 -1.21 6.72 7.40
CA LEU A 128 -1.89 8.01 7.43
C LEU A 128 -3.06 8.02 8.42
N PRO A 129 -3.21 9.07 9.26
CA PRO A 129 -4.45 9.31 10.00
C PRO A 129 -5.67 9.42 9.07
N ASP A 130 -6.88 9.11 9.56
CA ASP A 130 -8.10 9.05 8.74
C ASP A 130 -8.40 10.35 7.97
N PHE A 131 -8.12 11.50 8.56
CA PHE A 131 -8.23 12.78 7.84
C PHE A 131 -7.37 12.78 6.56
N TRP A 132 -6.14 12.30 6.66
CA TRP A 132 -5.21 12.27 5.52
C TRP A 132 -5.49 11.10 4.56
N LYS A 133 -6.08 10.00 5.05
CA LYS A 133 -6.57 8.93 4.16
C LYS A 133 -7.60 9.45 3.17
N VAL A 134 -8.55 10.30 3.61
CA VAL A 134 -9.53 10.91 2.70
C VAL A 134 -8.84 11.75 1.63
N VAL A 135 -7.85 12.57 2.02
CA VAL A 135 -7.08 13.39 1.06
C VAL A 135 -6.30 12.50 0.09
N ALA A 136 -5.68 11.42 0.58
CA ALA A 136 -4.97 10.44 -0.24
C ALA A 136 -5.89 9.75 -1.25
N LEU A 137 -7.07 9.30 -0.81
CA LEU A 137 -8.05 8.64 -1.68
C LEU A 137 -8.60 9.58 -2.77
N ASP A 138 -8.83 10.86 -2.44
CA ASP A 138 -9.22 11.87 -3.43
C ASP A 138 -8.12 12.08 -4.49
N ARG A 139 -6.86 12.13 -4.08
CA ARG A 139 -5.71 12.23 -4.99
C ARG A 139 -5.55 10.98 -5.86
N ILE A 140 -5.78 9.79 -5.30
CA ILE A 140 -5.81 8.53 -6.07
C ILE A 140 -6.92 8.58 -7.12
N ALA A 141 -8.12 9.03 -6.73
CA ALA A 141 -9.21 9.19 -7.68
C ALA A 141 -8.86 10.19 -8.79
N ALA A 142 -8.16 11.28 -8.47
CA ALA A 142 -7.77 12.29 -9.46
C ALA A 142 -6.77 11.76 -10.51
N MET A 143 -5.88 10.83 -10.15
CA MET A 143 -4.91 10.25 -11.09
C MET A 143 -5.47 9.12 -11.96
N LEU A 144 -6.58 8.48 -11.56
CA LEU A 144 -7.20 7.39 -12.31
C LEU A 144 -8.08 7.90 -13.46
N LYS A 145 -8.17 7.14 -14.54
CA LYS A 145 -9.21 7.29 -15.57
C LYS A 145 -10.59 7.00 -14.97
N SER A 146 -11.65 7.54 -15.55
CA SER A 146 -13.01 7.02 -15.28
C SER A 146 -13.07 5.54 -15.66
N GLY A 147 -13.60 4.70 -14.79
CA GLY A 147 -13.55 3.24 -14.92
C GLY A 147 -12.20 2.61 -14.54
N GLY A 148 -11.17 3.41 -14.19
CA GLY A 148 -9.90 2.92 -13.69
C GLY A 148 -10.04 2.24 -12.32
N VAL A 149 -9.12 1.36 -11.99
CA VAL A 149 -9.21 0.47 -10.81
C VAL A 149 -8.22 0.89 -9.74
N LEU A 150 -8.69 1.01 -8.50
CA LEU A 150 -7.88 0.99 -7.30
C LEU A 150 -8.01 -0.40 -6.66
N PHE A 151 -6.88 -1.08 -6.47
CA PHE A 151 -6.78 -2.25 -5.59
C PHE A 151 -6.02 -1.85 -4.33
N LEU A 152 -6.71 -1.91 -3.21
CA LEU A 152 -6.17 -1.52 -1.91
C LEU A 152 -6.23 -2.72 -0.96
N ARG A 153 -5.08 -3.19 -0.49
CA ARG A 153 -4.96 -4.19 0.59
C ARG A 153 -4.27 -3.56 1.78
N ASP A 154 -4.91 -3.60 2.96
CA ASP A 154 -4.33 -2.95 4.13
C ASP A 154 -4.78 -3.61 5.44
N LEU A 155 -4.20 -3.16 6.56
CA LEU A 155 -4.68 -3.46 7.90
C LEU A 155 -5.94 -2.62 8.16
N VAL A 156 -7.09 -3.21 7.87
CA VAL A 156 -8.41 -2.62 8.04
C VAL A 156 -9.28 -3.60 8.81
N TYR A 157 -9.72 -3.16 9.98
CA TYR A 157 -10.42 -3.99 10.94
C TYR A 157 -11.89 -4.20 10.55
N SER A 158 -12.33 -5.46 10.48
CA SER A 158 -13.69 -5.85 10.14
C SER A 158 -14.44 -6.51 11.31
N PHE A 159 -14.04 -6.22 12.54
CA PHE A 159 -14.68 -6.70 13.77
C PHE A 159 -15.41 -5.56 14.51
N GLU A 160 -16.32 -5.91 15.40
CA GLU A 160 -17.02 -4.93 16.24
C GLU A 160 -16.10 -4.41 17.35
N PRO A 161 -16.13 -3.10 17.72
CA PRO A 161 -15.29 -2.52 18.76
C PRO A 161 -15.32 -3.26 20.10
N ALA A 162 -16.43 -3.92 20.42
CA ALA A 162 -16.55 -4.74 21.65
C ALA A 162 -15.68 -6.01 21.64
N GLU A 163 -15.13 -6.40 20.48
CA GLU A 163 -14.31 -7.59 20.31
C GLU A 163 -12.80 -7.28 20.29
N ILE A 164 -12.42 -6.01 20.46
CA ILE A 164 -11.04 -5.54 20.25
C ILE A 164 -10.00 -6.37 21.02
N GLU A 165 -10.20 -6.61 22.33
CA GLU A 165 -9.24 -7.36 23.14
C GLU A 165 -9.06 -8.79 22.60
N ARG A 166 -10.15 -9.47 22.32
CA ARG A 166 -10.15 -10.85 21.82
C ARG A 166 -9.46 -10.97 20.46
N ILE A 167 -9.78 -10.08 19.52
CA ILE A 167 -9.27 -10.16 18.16
C ILE A 167 -7.80 -9.75 18.13
N ILE A 168 -7.43 -8.64 18.78
CA ILE A 168 -6.03 -8.18 18.81
C ILE A 168 -5.14 -9.20 19.52
N GLU A 169 -5.55 -9.73 20.70
CA GLU A 169 -4.75 -10.76 21.38
C GLU A 169 -4.59 -12.03 20.54
N SER A 170 -5.63 -12.45 19.81
CA SER A 170 -5.53 -13.58 18.87
C SER A 170 -4.53 -13.32 17.74
N TRP A 171 -4.52 -12.10 17.19
CA TRP A 171 -3.57 -11.69 16.17
C TRP A 171 -2.13 -11.65 16.72
N LEU A 172 -1.93 -11.04 17.87
CA LEU A 172 -0.63 -10.98 18.57
C LEU A 172 -0.09 -12.37 18.95
N ALA A 173 -0.98 -13.34 19.24
CA ALA A 173 -0.57 -14.71 19.53
C ALA A 173 0.03 -15.44 18.32
N GLY A 174 -0.28 -14.98 17.10
CA GLY A 174 0.30 -15.47 15.84
C GLY A 174 1.67 -14.87 15.49
N ALA A 175 2.18 -13.94 16.30
CA ALA A 175 3.44 -13.25 16.04
C ALA A 175 4.64 -14.19 15.96
N SER A 176 5.62 -13.84 15.12
CA SER A 176 6.87 -14.55 14.99
C SER A 176 7.69 -14.47 16.28
N LYS A 177 8.36 -15.58 16.64
CA LYS A 177 9.36 -15.61 17.71
C LYS A 177 10.75 -15.19 17.21
N ASN A 178 10.97 -15.21 15.89
CA ASN A 178 12.21 -14.80 15.25
C ASN A 178 11.97 -13.52 14.43
N PRO A 179 12.60 -12.38 14.81
CA PRO A 179 12.41 -11.11 14.12
C PRO A 179 12.90 -11.10 12.66
N GLU A 180 13.73 -12.08 12.27
CA GLU A 180 14.20 -12.21 10.89
C GLU A 180 13.18 -12.93 9.98
N LEU A 181 12.25 -13.70 10.56
CA LEU A 181 11.32 -14.57 9.85
C LEU A 181 9.87 -14.04 9.88
N GLY A 182 9.62 -12.87 10.45
CA GLY A 182 8.30 -12.29 10.52
C GLY A 182 8.17 -11.27 11.65
N TRP A 183 6.99 -10.68 11.75
CA TRP A 183 6.70 -9.63 12.73
C TRP A 183 6.58 -10.19 14.13
N THR A 184 7.35 -9.65 15.06
CA THR A 184 7.31 -10.03 16.47
C THR A 184 6.09 -9.42 17.15
N ARG A 185 5.71 -9.98 18.31
CA ARG A 185 4.62 -9.43 19.12
C ARG A 185 4.82 -7.94 19.44
N LYS A 186 6.06 -7.54 19.78
CA LYS A 186 6.36 -6.14 20.09
C LYS A 186 6.13 -5.22 18.89
N GLU A 187 6.50 -5.63 17.68
CA GLU A 187 6.28 -4.85 16.46
C GLU A 187 4.79 -4.74 16.14
N LEU A 188 4.03 -5.83 16.30
CA LEU A 188 2.58 -5.79 16.13
C LEU A 188 1.88 -4.93 17.19
N GLU A 189 2.36 -4.92 18.44
CA GLU A 189 1.89 -4.02 19.50
C GLU A 189 2.19 -2.54 19.14
N THR A 190 3.39 -2.26 18.63
CA THR A 190 3.77 -0.93 18.14
C THR A 190 2.83 -0.48 17.03
N HIS A 191 2.53 -1.35 16.05
CA HIS A 191 1.57 -1.06 15.00
C HIS A 191 0.20 -0.62 15.56
N VAL A 192 -0.35 -1.38 16.52
CA VAL A 192 -1.65 -1.02 17.14
C VAL A 192 -1.61 0.33 17.86
N CYS A 193 -0.48 0.66 18.49
CA CYS A 193 -0.35 1.86 19.33
C CYS A 193 0.01 3.12 18.54
N GLU A 194 0.79 2.99 17.47
CA GLU A 194 1.45 4.14 16.83
C GLU A 194 1.04 4.35 15.37
N GLU A 195 0.42 3.35 14.73
CA GLU A 195 -0.07 3.46 13.36
C GLU A 195 -1.60 3.64 13.31
N TYR A 196 -2.09 4.04 12.14
CA TYR A 196 -3.46 4.52 11.99
C TYR A 196 -4.34 3.53 11.23
N SER A 197 -4.23 2.22 11.52
CA SER A 197 -5.21 1.25 11.03
C SER A 197 -6.63 1.65 11.45
N THR A 198 -7.59 1.47 10.57
CA THR A 198 -8.96 1.93 10.78
C THR A 198 -9.98 0.80 10.58
N PHE A 199 -11.25 1.04 10.90
CA PHE A 199 -12.31 0.08 10.67
C PHE A 199 -12.85 0.14 9.24
N SER A 200 -13.31 -1.00 8.70
CA SER A 200 -13.93 -1.10 7.38
C SER A 200 -15.11 -0.14 7.22
N TRP A 201 -15.97 -0.04 8.22
CA TRP A 201 -17.13 0.87 8.23
C TRP A 201 -16.75 2.37 8.33
N LEU A 202 -15.47 2.72 8.56
CA LEU A 202 -14.93 4.07 8.38
C LEU A 202 -14.33 4.24 6.99
N LEU A 203 -13.51 3.27 6.53
CA LEU A 203 -12.80 3.38 5.26
C LEU A 203 -13.74 3.30 4.05
N GLU A 204 -14.72 2.41 4.07
CA GLU A 204 -15.63 2.22 2.95
C GLU A 204 -16.43 3.48 2.58
N PRO A 205 -17.03 4.24 3.53
CA PRO A 205 -17.61 5.54 3.23
C PRO A 205 -16.61 6.58 2.69
N MET A 206 -15.33 6.53 3.11
CA MET A 206 -14.29 7.41 2.57
C MET A 206 -14.04 7.10 1.10
N LEU A 207 -13.88 5.82 0.74
CA LEU A 207 -13.74 5.37 -0.65
C LEU A 207 -14.91 5.84 -1.51
N GLN A 208 -16.13 5.60 -1.06
CA GLN A 208 -17.35 6.02 -1.77
C GLN A 208 -17.43 7.55 -1.93
N ARG A 209 -17.08 8.30 -0.89
CA ARG A 209 -17.09 9.78 -0.91
C ARG A 209 -16.07 10.35 -1.89
N CYS A 210 -14.93 9.67 -2.06
CA CYS A 210 -13.89 10.04 -3.02
C CYS A 210 -14.18 9.57 -4.47
N GLY A 211 -15.40 9.09 -4.74
CA GLY A 211 -15.85 8.76 -6.10
C GLY A 211 -15.54 7.34 -6.54
N PHE A 212 -15.31 6.43 -5.60
CA PHE A 212 -15.14 5.01 -5.89
C PHE A 212 -16.42 4.21 -5.68
N THR A 213 -16.66 3.25 -6.57
CA THR A 213 -17.59 2.14 -6.34
C THR A 213 -16.79 0.93 -5.89
N ILE A 214 -17.03 0.43 -4.68
CA ILE A 214 -16.42 -0.80 -4.18
C ILE A 214 -17.12 -1.96 -4.90
N THR A 215 -16.38 -2.72 -5.70
CA THR A 215 -16.91 -3.85 -6.49
C THR A 215 -16.63 -5.20 -5.86
N ASP A 216 -15.59 -5.29 -5.02
CA ASP A 216 -15.28 -6.49 -4.26
C ASP A 216 -14.59 -6.12 -2.94
N THR A 217 -14.79 -6.94 -1.91
CA THR A 217 -14.18 -6.79 -0.59
C THR A 217 -13.84 -8.16 -0.02
N GLU A 218 -12.61 -8.32 0.42
CA GLU A 218 -12.16 -9.51 1.14
C GLU A 218 -11.67 -9.14 2.53
N HIS A 219 -12.13 -9.87 3.56
CA HIS A 219 -11.64 -9.73 4.94
C HIS A 219 -10.91 -10.99 5.38
N ARG A 220 -9.69 -10.82 5.92
CA ARG A 220 -8.85 -11.93 6.41
C ARG A 220 -8.53 -11.76 7.89
N GLY A 221 -8.94 -12.73 8.69
CA GLY A 221 -8.69 -12.75 10.13
C GLY A 221 -9.23 -11.54 10.89
N SER A 222 -10.19 -10.81 10.31
CA SER A 222 -10.76 -9.56 10.84
C SER A 222 -9.76 -8.39 11.00
N ILE A 223 -8.50 -8.56 10.61
CA ILE A 223 -7.42 -7.57 10.72
C ILE A 223 -7.08 -6.96 9.35
N TYR A 224 -7.07 -7.79 8.30
CA TYR A 224 -6.68 -7.39 6.96
C TYR A 224 -7.90 -7.33 6.05
N SER A 225 -7.95 -6.30 5.20
CA SER A 225 -8.97 -6.22 4.16
C SER A 225 -8.36 -5.85 2.83
N ALA A 226 -8.94 -6.38 1.75
CA ALA A 226 -8.62 -5.99 0.39
C ALA A 226 -9.89 -5.46 -0.28
N TYR A 227 -9.74 -4.37 -1.01
CA TYR A 227 -10.83 -3.70 -1.72
C TYR A 227 -10.49 -3.58 -3.20
N THR A 228 -11.40 -3.99 -4.05
CA THR A 228 -11.40 -3.65 -5.46
C THR A 228 -12.38 -2.50 -5.67
N CYS A 229 -11.90 -1.37 -6.15
CA CYS A 229 -12.68 -0.16 -6.33
C CYS A 229 -12.56 0.34 -7.77
N VAL A 230 -13.68 0.75 -8.34
CA VAL A 230 -13.73 1.36 -9.68
C VAL A 230 -14.05 2.83 -9.54
N LYS A 231 -13.26 3.69 -10.19
CA LYS A 231 -13.52 5.13 -10.24
C LYS A 231 -14.75 5.42 -11.08
N ASN A 232 -15.69 6.19 -10.55
CA ASN A 232 -16.90 6.63 -11.22
C ASN A 232 -16.62 7.62 -12.36
#